data_c2ba8ab520d600214f5ba6f4d3781ef8
#
_entry.id   c2ba8ab520d600214f5ba6f4d3781ef8
#
_cell.length_a   1.000
_cell.length_b   1.000
_cell.length_c   1.000
_cell.angle_alpha   90.00
_cell.angle_beta   90.00
_cell.angle_gamma   90.00
#
_symmetry.space_group_name_H-M   'P 1'
#
loop_
_entity.id
_entity.type
_entity.pdbx_description
1 polymer ?
#
loop_
_entity_poly.entity_id
_entity_poly.type
_entity_poly.pdbx_seq_one_letter_code
_entity_poly.pdbx_strand_id
1 'polypeptide(L)'
;MLFRSVDGAQNAASAAVLKSAIRSIFKYKKLILVFGVSKDKDIKGMVNQLLPLAHKIILTRADNPRAAIPIYLKKYFAAKGKEIFITASVKEAKVLVLRIADSQDLVLVTGSLFVVGEFKDAYR
;
A
#
# COMPACT_ATOMS: atom_id res chain seq x y z
N MET A 1 11.68 8.87 13.09
CA MET A 1 11.38 8.70 11.66
C MET A 1 10.22 9.61 11.27
N LEU A 2 10.44 10.47 10.30
CA LEU A 2 9.49 11.53 9.95
C LEU A 2 8.99 11.40 8.51
N PHE A 3 8.40 10.29 8.19
CA PHE A 3 7.64 10.15 6.95
C PHE A 3 6.16 10.40 7.21
N ARG A 4 5.41 10.70 6.17
CA ARG A 4 3.95 10.83 6.26
C ARG A 4 3.28 9.57 5.75
N SER A 5 2.26 9.12 6.46
CA SER A 5 1.43 8.02 6.01
C SER A 5 0.01 8.50 5.74
N VAL A 6 -0.62 7.92 4.73
CA VAL A 6 -1.97 8.28 4.29
C VAL A 6 -2.79 7.00 4.17
N ASP A 7 -4.00 7.06 4.65
CA ASP A 7 -4.96 5.97 4.52
C ASP A 7 -5.60 6.01 3.13
N GLY A 8 -5.99 4.85 2.66
CA GLY A 8 -6.37 4.78 1.28
C GLY A 8 -7.66 4.07 0.93
N ALA A 9 -7.73 3.65 -0.31
CA ALA A 9 -8.91 3.23 -1.02
C ALA A 9 -9.27 1.76 -0.80
N GLN A 10 -10.54 1.42 -1.06
CA GLN A 10 -11.07 0.06 -0.96
C GLN A 10 -11.57 -0.50 -2.29
N ASN A 11 -11.67 0.32 -3.33
CA ASN A 11 -12.13 -0.08 -4.65
C ASN A 11 -11.48 0.79 -5.72
N ALA A 12 -11.72 0.44 -6.99
CA ALA A 12 -11.11 1.16 -8.11
C ALA A 12 -11.50 2.63 -8.16
N ALA A 13 -12.76 2.96 -7.87
CA ALA A 13 -13.24 4.34 -7.91
C ALA A 13 -12.57 5.19 -6.83
N SER A 14 -12.51 4.71 -5.59
CA SER A 14 -11.83 5.42 -4.52
C SER A 14 -10.33 5.49 -4.74
N ALA A 15 -9.73 4.48 -5.38
CA ALA A 15 -8.32 4.52 -5.75
C ALA A 15 -8.03 5.64 -6.77
N ALA A 16 -8.93 5.86 -7.73
CA ALA A 16 -8.78 6.93 -8.69
C ALA A 16 -8.84 8.32 -8.03
N VAL A 17 -9.77 8.50 -7.10
CA VAL A 17 -9.89 9.75 -6.34
C VAL A 17 -8.63 9.99 -5.50
N LEU A 18 -8.15 8.95 -4.84
CA LEU A 18 -6.94 8.99 -4.02
C LEU A 18 -5.71 9.38 -4.86
N LYS A 19 -5.57 8.79 -6.05
CA LYS A 19 -4.49 9.10 -6.98
C LYS A 19 -4.46 10.60 -7.32
N SER A 20 -5.63 11.16 -7.66
CA SER A 20 -5.73 12.58 -7.98
C SER A 20 -5.37 13.46 -6.77
N ALA A 21 -5.86 13.11 -5.59
CA ALA A 21 -5.57 13.85 -4.36
C ALA A 21 -4.07 13.83 -4.05
N ILE A 22 -3.43 12.68 -4.16
CA ILE A 22 -2.01 12.55 -3.87
C ILE A 22 -1.18 13.42 -4.82
N ARG A 23 -1.49 13.39 -6.10
CA ARG A 23 -0.78 14.20 -7.10
C ARG A 23 -0.95 15.70 -6.89
N SER A 24 -2.11 16.13 -6.37
CA SER A 24 -2.44 17.54 -6.22
C SER A 24 -1.97 18.14 -4.90
N ILE A 25 -2.01 17.37 -3.82
CA ILE A 25 -1.88 17.88 -2.46
C ILE A 25 -0.50 17.65 -1.86
N PHE A 26 0.09 16.48 -2.14
CA PHE A 26 1.31 16.06 -1.45
C PHE A 26 2.57 16.31 -2.26
N LYS A 27 3.58 16.85 -1.60
CA LYS A 27 4.95 16.91 -2.12
C LYS A 27 5.76 15.84 -1.40
N TYR A 28 6.41 14.99 -2.16
CA TYR A 28 7.21 13.91 -1.60
C TYR A 28 8.31 13.50 -2.58
N LYS A 29 9.32 12.80 -2.07
CA LYS A 29 10.43 12.33 -2.88
C LYS A 29 10.10 11.00 -3.56
N LYS A 30 9.64 10.02 -2.76
CA LYS A 30 9.22 8.71 -3.24
C LYS A 30 7.92 8.31 -2.55
N LEU A 31 7.13 7.49 -3.21
CA LEU A 31 5.93 6.91 -2.61
C LEU A 31 6.15 5.43 -2.38
N ILE A 32 5.93 5.00 -1.14
CA ILE A 32 5.95 3.60 -0.74
C ILE A 32 4.51 3.17 -0.57
N LEU A 33 4.08 2.21 -1.37
CA LEU A 33 2.72 1.67 -1.31
C LEU A 33 2.71 0.42 -0.44
N VAL A 34 1.93 0.46 0.63
CA VAL A 34 1.63 -0.73 1.45
C VAL A 34 0.25 -1.20 1.06
N PHE A 35 0.16 -2.35 0.41
CA PHE A 35 -1.07 -2.83 -0.20
C PHE A 35 -1.44 -4.22 0.28
N GLY A 36 -2.67 -4.35 0.76
CA GLY A 36 -3.30 -5.61 1.06
C GLY A 36 -4.78 -5.49 0.78
N VAL A 37 -5.42 -6.54 0.30
CA VAL A 37 -6.79 -6.46 -0.20
C VAL A 37 -7.52 -7.78 0.02
N SER A 38 -8.85 -7.73 0.14
CA SER A 38 -9.68 -8.93 0.19
C SER A 38 -9.75 -9.58 -1.19
N LYS A 39 -9.82 -10.92 -1.22
CA LYS A 39 -9.84 -11.72 -2.46
C LYS A 39 -10.97 -11.36 -3.41
N ASP A 40 -12.09 -10.89 -2.88
CA ASP A 40 -13.32 -10.62 -3.63
C ASP A 40 -13.38 -9.21 -4.23
N LYS A 41 -12.34 -8.40 -4.08
CA LYS A 41 -12.30 -7.04 -4.61
C LYS A 41 -11.78 -6.99 -6.04
N ASP A 42 -12.05 -5.86 -6.71
CA ASP A 42 -11.49 -5.57 -8.04
C ASP A 42 -10.01 -5.18 -7.89
N ILE A 43 -9.15 -6.18 -7.71
CA ILE A 43 -7.73 -5.98 -7.46
C ILE A 43 -7.07 -5.28 -8.64
N LYS A 44 -7.34 -5.75 -9.85
CA LYS A 44 -6.75 -5.18 -11.07
C LYS A 44 -7.11 -3.70 -11.22
N GLY A 45 -8.37 -3.35 -11.01
CA GLY A 45 -8.83 -1.96 -11.11
C GLY A 45 -8.16 -1.05 -10.11
N MET A 46 -8.01 -1.52 -8.87
CA MET A 46 -7.32 -0.75 -7.83
C MET A 46 -5.83 -0.58 -8.15
N VAL A 47 -5.17 -1.64 -8.54
CA VAL A 47 -3.74 -1.62 -8.85
C VAL A 47 -3.46 -0.72 -10.06
N ASN A 48 -4.32 -0.75 -11.07
CA ASN A 48 -4.14 0.12 -12.24
C ASN A 48 -4.12 1.61 -11.86
N GLN A 49 -4.84 2.01 -10.83
CA GLN A 49 -4.84 3.39 -10.36
C GLN A 49 -3.62 3.72 -9.50
N LEU A 50 -3.18 2.77 -8.68
CA LEU A 50 -2.15 3.02 -7.66
C LEU A 50 -0.73 2.77 -8.16
N LEU A 51 -0.55 1.83 -9.08
CA LEU A 51 0.77 1.43 -9.56
C LEU A 51 1.59 2.59 -10.12
N PRO A 52 1.03 3.53 -10.91
CA PRO A 52 1.80 4.65 -11.43
C PRO A 52 2.38 5.57 -10.35
N LEU A 53 1.78 5.58 -9.16
CA LEU A 53 2.25 6.42 -8.04
C LEU A 53 3.43 5.82 -7.31
N ALA A 54 3.52 4.49 -7.29
CA ALA A 54 4.42 3.79 -6.38
C ALA A 54 5.85 3.69 -6.91
N HIS A 55 6.81 3.94 -6.05
CA HIS A 55 8.24 3.68 -6.30
C HIS A 55 8.66 2.36 -5.67
N LYS A 56 8.15 2.08 -4.47
CA LYS A 56 8.35 0.81 -3.77
C LYS A 56 6.99 0.28 -3.36
N ILE A 57 6.84 -1.03 -3.39
CA ILE A 57 5.57 -1.69 -3.10
C ILE A 57 5.80 -2.77 -2.05
N ILE A 58 5.04 -2.69 -0.97
CA ILE A 58 5.05 -3.70 0.08
C ILE A 58 3.69 -4.39 0.05
N LEU A 59 3.69 -5.64 -0.36
CA LEU A 59 2.49 -6.46 -0.38
C LEU A 59 2.33 -7.15 0.96
N THR A 60 1.15 -7.06 1.53
CA THR A 60 0.87 -7.58 2.86
C THR A 60 -0.55 -8.12 2.95
N ARG A 61 -0.91 -8.62 4.11
CA ARG A 61 -2.27 -9.09 4.39
C ARG A 61 -2.65 -8.76 5.82
N ALA A 62 -3.93 -8.42 6.01
CA ALA A 62 -4.52 -8.32 7.33
C ALA A 62 -4.78 -9.71 7.91
N ASP A 63 -4.89 -9.80 9.21
CA ASP A 63 -5.27 -11.03 9.90
C ASP A 63 -6.78 -11.25 9.71
N ASN A 64 -7.15 -11.69 8.53
CA ASN A 64 -8.53 -11.86 8.12
C ASN A 64 -8.58 -12.98 7.08
N PRO A 65 -9.48 -13.96 7.22
CA PRO A 65 -9.53 -15.10 6.29
C PRO A 65 -9.88 -14.73 4.85
N ARG A 66 -10.45 -13.55 4.62
CA ARG A 66 -10.76 -13.06 3.27
C ARG A 66 -9.59 -12.35 2.60
N ALA A 67 -8.51 -12.12 3.32
CA ALA A 67 -7.35 -11.42 2.79
C ALA A 67 -6.68 -12.23 1.68
N ALA A 68 -6.36 -11.57 0.56
CA ALA A 68 -5.58 -12.18 -0.51
C ALA A 68 -4.16 -12.47 -0.02
N ILE A 69 -3.62 -13.61 -0.43
CA ILE A 69 -2.24 -13.99 -0.07
C ILE A 69 -1.28 -13.11 -0.85
N PRO A 70 -0.34 -12.43 -0.18
CA PRO A 70 0.48 -11.40 -0.84
C PRO A 70 1.26 -11.86 -2.07
N ILE A 71 1.81 -13.07 -2.06
CA ILE A 71 2.58 -13.55 -3.22
C ILE A 71 1.73 -13.58 -4.50
N TYR A 72 0.43 -13.82 -4.39
CA TYR A 72 -0.45 -13.85 -5.55
C TYR A 72 -0.79 -12.45 -6.06
N LEU A 73 -0.55 -11.42 -5.26
CA LEU A 73 -0.75 -10.04 -5.69
C LEU A 73 0.39 -9.53 -6.56
N LYS A 74 1.55 -10.16 -6.48
CA LYS A 74 2.76 -9.70 -7.18
C LYS A 74 2.54 -9.54 -8.68
N LYS A 75 1.78 -10.43 -9.30
CA LYS A 75 1.51 -10.39 -10.74
C LYS A 75 0.84 -9.08 -11.20
N TYR A 76 0.04 -8.45 -10.31
CA TYR A 76 -0.63 -7.21 -10.64
C TYR A 76 0.31 -6.01 -10.63
N PHE A 77 1.45 -6.15 -9.96
CA PHE A 77 2.43 -5.08 -9.78
C PHE A 77 3.69 -5.25 -10.61
N ALA A 78 3.69 -6.22 -11.53
CA ALA A 78 4.85 -6.47 -12.38
C ALA A 78 5.08 -5.29 -13.33
N ALA A 79 6.03 -4.42 -12.98
CA ALA A 79 6.39 -3.25 -13.78
C ALA A 79 7.87 -2.93 -13.59
N LYS A 80 8.50 -2.41 -14.64
CA LYS A 80 9.92 -2.05 -14.60
C LYS A 80 10.16 -0.90 -13.63
N GLY A 81 11.27 -0.96 -12.91
CA GLY A 81 11.69 0.10 -12.02
C GLY A 81 11.01 0.13 -10.67
N LYS A 82 10.18 -0.86 -10.37
CA LYS A 82 9.49 -0.95 -9.09
C LYS A 82 10.12 -2.04 -8.24
N GLU A 83 10.42 -1.71 -6.99
CA GLU A 83 10.83 -2.71 -6.01
C GLU A 83 9.60 -3.27 -5.31
N ILE A 84 9.50 -4.60 -5.23
CA ILE A 84 8.36 -5.28 -4.62
C ILE A 84 8.85 -6.13 -3.45
N PHE A 85 8.27 -5.90 -2.28
CA PHE A 85 8.54 -6.65 -1.07
C PHE A 85 7.27 -7.41 -0.66
N ILE A 86 7.44 -8.61 -0.13
CA ILE A 86 6.32 -9.43 0.33
C ILE A 86 6.48 -9.67 1.82
N THR A 87 5.42 -9.41 2.57
CA THR A 87 5.40 -9.61 4.02
C THR A 87 4.24 -10.52 4.41
N ALA A 88 4.38 -11.17 5.55
CA ALA A 88 3.37 -12.12 6.04
C ALA A 88 2.27 -11.46 6.87
N SER A 89 2.51 -10.25 7.36
CA SER A 89 1.57 -9.53 8.21
C SER A 89 1.74 -8.02 8.06
N VAL A 90 0.73 -7.28 8.49
CA VAL A 90 0.78 -5.81 8.48
C VAL A 90 1.85 -5.30 9.45
N LYS A 91 2.02 -5.97 10.59
CA LYS A 91 3.09 -5.62 11.54
C LYS A 91 4.46 -5.72 10.89
N GLU A 92 4.70 -6.78 10.16
CA GLU A 92 5.96 -6.99 9.42
C GLU A 92 6.15 -5.92 8.35
N ALA A 93 5.07 -5.56 7.64
CA ALA A 93 5.09 -4.47 6.66
C ALA A 93 5.47 -3.14 7.33
N LYS A 94 4.94 -2.87 8.50
CA LYS A 94 5.25 -1.65 9.27
C LYS A 94 6.73 -1.59 9.65
N VAL A 95 7.28 -2.69 10.13
CA VAL A 95 8.71 -2.77 10.47
C VAL A 95 9.55 -2.48 9.23
N LEU A 96 9.17 -3.04 8.09
CA LEU A 96 9.89 -2.81 6.84
C LEU A 96 9.81 -1.34 6.41
N VAL A 97 8.64 -0.70 6.51
CA VAL A 97 8.49 0.73 6.22
C VAL A 97 9.45 1.56 7.06
N LEU A 98 9.52 1.30 8.37
CA LEU A 98 10.40 2.03 9.27
C LEU A 98 11.87 1.88 8.89
N ARG A 99 12.21 0.78 8.22
CA ARG A 99 13.58 0.50 7.80
C ARG A 99 13.95 1.17 6.49
N ILE A 100 13.01 1.27 5.53
CA ILE A 100 13.30 1.72 4.17
C ILE A 100 12.80 3.12 3.83
N ALA A 101 11.91 3.70 4.63
CA ALA A 101 11.35 5.02 4.35
C ALA A 101 12.27 6.14 4.85
N ASP A 102 12.45 7.15 4.01
CA ASP A 102 13.14 8.38 4.38
C ASP A 102 12.12 9.44 4.83
N SER A 103 12.60 10.48 5.50
CA SER A 103 11.74 11.53 6.06
C SER A 103 10.88 12.25 5.01
N GLN A 104 11.32 12.27 3.75
CA GLN A 104 10.61 12.94 2.67
C GLN A 104 9.74 12.00 1.85
N ASP A 105 9.69 10.74 2.22
CA ASP A 105 8.85 9.76 1.54
C ASP A 105 7.41 9.83 2.02
N LEU A 106 6.49 9.51 1.12
CA LEU A 106 5.08 9.34 1.44
C LEU A 106 4.78 7.85 1.52
N VAL A 107 4.17 7.42 2.60
CA VAL A 107 3.74 6.03 2.77
C VAL A 107 2.23 5.97 2.60
N LEU A 108 1.77 5.28 1.56
CA LEU A 108 0.36 5.10 1.29
C LEU A 108 -0.05 3.69 1.69
N VAL A 109 -0.94 3.58 2.68
CA VAL A 109 -1.47 2.30 3.17
C VAL A 109 -2.88 2.16 2.67
N THR A 110 -3.14 1.12 1.87
CA THR A 110 -4.43 1.04 1.18
C THR A 110 -4.80 -0.39 0.78
N GLY A 111 -6.00 -0.53 0.23
CA GLY A 111 -6.55 -1.77 -0.29
C GLY A 111 -7.63 -2.35 0.59
N SER A 112 -7.53 -2.18 1.88
CA SER A 112 -8.46 -2.76 2.86
C SER A 112 -8.49 -1.93 4.13
N LEU A 113 -9.68 -1.74 4.71
CA LEU A 113 -9.81 -1.10 6.01
C LEU A 113 -9.09 -1.88 7.11
N PHE A 114 -9.05 -3.21 7.00
CA PHE A 114 -8.33 -4.06 7.96
C PHE A 114 -6.84 -3.80 7.92
N VAL A 115 -6.27 -3.67 6.73
CA VAL A 115 -4.84 -3.36 6.56
C VAL A 115 -4.53 -1.99 7.17
N VAL A 116 -5.34 -0.98 6.86
CA VAL A 116 -5.15 0.37 7.40
C VAL A 116 -5.22 0.36 8.92
N GLY A 117 -6.23 -0.31 9.48
CA GLY A 117 -6.41 -0.40 10.94
C GLY A 117 -5.24 -1.10 11.62
N GLU A 118 -4.82 -2.24 11.11
CA GLU A 118 -3.69 -2.98 11.68
C GLU A 118 -2.37 -2.21 11.55
N PHE A 119 -2.18 -1.48 10.46
CA PHE A 119 -0.99 -0.66 10.28
C PHE A 119 -0.91 0.43 11.34
N LYS A 120 -2.01 1.11 11.62
CA LYS A 120 -2.07 2.11 12.68
C LYS A 120 -1.81 1.50 14.05
N ASP A 121 -2.43 0.37 14.34
CA ASP A 121 -2.30 -0.30 15.64
C ASP A 121 -0.89 -0.83 15.88
N ALA A 122 -0.15 -1.16 14.86
CA ALA A 122 1.21 -1.67 14.96
C ALA A 122 2.21 -0.67 15.58
N TYR A 123 1.79 0.57 15.79
CA TYR A 123 2.61 1.57 16.50
C TYR A 123 2.52 1.47 18.01
N ARG A 124 1.59 0.71 18.51
CA ARG A 124 1.35 0.61 19.94
C ARG A 124 2.17 -0.47 20.61
#